data_7aa9d2d9145e5a7a9c7968a5b72e8f4c
#
_entry.id   7aa9d2d9145e5a7a9c7968a5b72e8f4c
#
_cell.length_a   1.000
_cell.length_b   1.000
_cell.length_c   1.000
_cell.angle_alpha   90.00
_cell.angle_beta   90.00
_cell.angle_gamma   90.00
#
_symmetry.space_group_name_H-M   'P 1'
#
loop_
_entity.id
_entity.type
_entity.pdbx_description
1 polymer ?
#
loop_
_entity_poly.entity_id
_entity_poly.type
_entity_poly.pdbx_seq_one_letter_code
_entity_poly.pdbx_strand_id
1 'polypeptide(L)'
;MSRGLGDVYKRQDTGEQGLEITETMVRSGAIDIIIVDSVAALVPKAEIDGDMGDSHVGLQARLMSQALRKLTGVVSKFNCTVIFINQLREKVGVMFGNPETTTGGRALKFYSSIRLDVRRTETLKQAGEMIGNRTRIKVVKNKVAPPFKQAEFDIMFGKGISKYGDILDLAADADIIHKSGAWYAYNGEKIGQGRENSKKYLEDHPDIAETVEHAIRVQYGLLEEDAENANNDCLLYTSPSPRDTR
;
A
#
# COMPACT_ATOMS: atom_id res chain seq x y z
N MET A 1 4.17 -25.44 6.78
CA MET A 1 5.62 -25.34 6.49
C MET A 1 5.79 -24.91 5.05
N SER A 2 6.07 -23.63 4.82
CA SER A 2 6.43 -23.12 3.50
C SER A 2 7.85 -23.60 3.20
N ARG A 3 8.00 -24.47 2.22
CA ARG A 3 9.31 -24.77 1.64
C ARG A 3 9.62 -23.68 0.62
N GLY A 4 10.07 -22.52 1.12
CA GLY A 4 10.64 -21.48 0.27
C GLY A 4 11.94 -21.96 -0.33
N LEU A 5 12.15 -21.63 -1.57
CA LEU A 5 13.43 -21.68 -2.30
C LEU A 5 14.54 -21.18 -1.38
N GLY A 6 15.56 -22.03 -1.18
CA GLY A 6 16.75 -21.88 -0.37
C GLY A 6 16.98 -20.51 0.25
N ASP A 7 16.46 -20.30 1.44
CA ASP A 7 16.73 -19.12 2.24
C ASP A 7 18.22 -19.13 2.61
N VAL A 8 19.00 -18.40 1.85
CA VAL A 8 20.36 -18.04 2.27
C VAL A 8 20.18 -16.97 3.34
N TYR A 9 20.01 -17.39 4.60
CA TYR A 9 20.07 -16.49 5.75
C TYR A 9 21.48 -15.93 5.87
N LYS A 10 21.71 -14.77 5.28
CA LYS A 10 22.87 -13.99 5.62
C LYS A 10 22.54 -13.24 6.91
N ARG A 11 23.12 -13.69 8.02
CA ARG A 11 22.96 -13.05 9.32
C ARG A 11 23.56 -11.64 9.25
N GLN A 12 22.75 -10.64 9.48
CA GLN A 12 23.17 -9.24 9.54
C GLN A 12 23.33 -8.89 11.00
N ASP A 13 24.54 -8.59 11.42
CA ASP A 13 24.83 -8.27 12.80
C ASP A 13 24.70 -6.76 13.06
N THR A 14 24.83 -5.91 12.04
CA THR A 14 24.77 -4.45 12.18
C THR A 14 23.92 -3.80 11.09
N GLY A 15 23.42 -2.58 11.36
CA GLY A 15 22.67 -1.76 10.42
C GLY A 15 23.49 -1.38 9.18
N GLU A 16 24.80 -1.15 9.35
CA GLU A 16 25.75 -0.90 8.24
C GLU A 16 25.76 -2.05 7.26
N GLN A 17 25.89 -3.30 7.74
CA GLN A 17 25.90 -4.49 6.89
C GLN A 17 24.58 -4.66 6.14
N GLY A 18 23.43 -4.43 6.79
CA GLY A 18 22.14 -4.51 6.14
C GLY A 18 22.00 -3.52 4.98
N LEU A 19 22.49 -2.30 5.17
CA LEU A 19 22.44 -1.25 4.15
C LEU A 19 23.48 -1.48 3.02
N GLU A 20 24.66 -2.04 3.32
CA GLU A 20 25.65 -2.44 2.33
C GLU A 20 25.17 -3.60 1.46
N ILE A 21 24.48 -4.58 2.07
CA ILE A 21 23.83 -5.67 1.32
C ILE A 21 22.77 -5.10 0.40
N THR A 22 21.93 -4.18 0.90
CA THR A 22 20.92 -3.48 0.09
C THR A 22 21.57 -2.78 -1.11
N GLU A 23 22.65 -2.02 -0.88
CA GLU A 23 23.38 -1.34 -1.97
C GLU A 23 23.95 -2.35 -2.99
N THR A 24 24.53 -3.45 -2.53
CA THR A 24 25.11 -4.49 -3.39
C THR A 24 24.04 -5.16 -4.25
N MET A 25 22.87 -5.47 -3.66
CA MET A 25 21.74 -6.05 -4.37
C MET A 25 21.21 -5.11 -5.45
N VAL A 26 21.05 -3.81 -5.15
CA VAL A 26 20.66 -2.81 -6.15
C VAL A 26 21.67 -2.74 -7.28
N ARG A 27 22.97 -2.71 -6.97
CA ARG A 27 24.06 -2.64 -7.97
C ARG A 27 24.15 -3.87 -8.88
N SER A 28 23.66 -5.01 -8.43
CA SER A 28 23.64 -6.24 -9.25
C SER A 28 22.76 -6.10 -10.50
N GLY A 29 21.75 -5.21 -10.46
CA GLY A 29 20.77 -5.04 -11.55
C GLY A 29 19.86 -6.25 -11.76
N ALA A 30 19.94 -7.26 -10.87
CA ALA A 30 19.17 -8.50 -10.99
C ALA A 30 17.87 -8.49 -10.13
N ILE A 31 17.63 -7.41 -9.38
CA ILE A 31 16.53 -7.32 -8.42
C ILE A 31 15.73 -6.05 -8.67
N ASP A 32 14.43 -6.19 -8.89
CA ASP A 32 13.50 -5.08 -9.15
C ASP A 32 13.00 -4.42 -7.87
N ILE A 33 12.84 -5.19 -6.78
CA ILE A 33 12.29 -4.72 -5.51
C ILE A 33 13.09 -5.27 -4.34
N ILE A 34 13.49 -4.40 -3.41
CA ILE A 34 14.12 -4.75 -2.13
C ILE A 34 13.27 -4.18 -0.99
N ILE A 35 12.97 -5.00 0.00
CA ILE A 35 12.24 -4.60 1.19
C ILE A 35 13.15 -4.66 2.41
N VAL A 36 13.30 -3.53 3.11
CA VAL A 36 14.02 -3.43 4.37
C VAL A 36 13.01 -3.38 5.52
N ASP A 37 12.85 -4.48 6.22
CA ASP A 37 11.95 -4.61 7.38
C ASP A 37 12.77 -4.92 8.64
N SER A 38 12.93 -3.97 9.50
CA SER A 38 12.49 -2.58 9.49
C SER A 38 13.67 -1.63 9.78
N VAL A 39 13.48 -0.34 9.50
CA VAL A 39 14.49 0.70 9.85
C VAL A 39 14.83 0.68 11.33
N ALA A 40 13.87 0.35 12.22
CA ALA A 40 14.08 0.27 13.65
C ALA A 40 15.11 -0.81 14.05
N ALA A 41 15.28 -1.84 13.23
CA ALA A 41 16.22 -2.94 13.47
C ALA A 41 17.63 -2.67 12.92
N LEU A 42 17.83 -1.57 12.18
CA LEU A 42 19.13 -1.16 11.67
C LEU A 42 19.94 -0.48 12.79
N VAL A 43 20.48 -1.28 13.70
CA VAL A 43 21.27 -0.81 14.83
C VAL A 43 22.72 -0.53 14.35
N PRO A 44 23.26 0.68 14.60
CA PRO A 44 24.63 1.00 14.26
C PRO A 44 25.65 0.12 15.01
N LYS A 45 26.73 -0.26 14.35
CA LYS A 45 27.79 -1.07 14.95
C LYS A 45 28.31 -0.46 16.27
N ALA A 46 28.53 0.85 16.27
CA ALA A 46 29.02 1.55 17.47
C ALA A 46 28.07 1.48 18.67
N GLU A 47 26.76 1.26 18.43
CA GLU A 47 25.78 1.04 19.47
C GLU A 47 25.80 -0.41 19.99
N ILE A 48 26.11 -1.37 19.11
CA ILE A 48 26.25 -2.80 19.47
C ILE A 48 27.53 -3.05 20.27
N ASP A 49 28.62 -2.38 19.89
CA ASP A 49 29.94 -2.54 20.52
C ASP A 49 30.06 -1.72 21.83
N GLY A 50 29.11 -0.81 22.13
CA GLY A 50 29.07 0.01 23.33
C GLY A 50 28.56 -0.72 24.57
N ASP A 51 28.83 -0.16 25.73
CA ASP A 51 28.35 -0.70 27.01
C ASP A 51 26.89 -0.39 27.28
N MET A 52 26.24 -1.23 28.09
CA MET A 52 24.86 -1.02 28.52
C MET A 52 24.74 0.28 29.33
N GLY A 53 23.95 1.22 28.80
CA GLY A 53 23.76 2.53 29.43
C GLY A 53 24.45 3.69 28.72
N ASP A 54 25.28 3.41 27.74
CA ASP A 54 25.91 4.44 26.91
C ASP A 54 24.87 5.21 26.09
N SER A 55 25.09 6.52 25.99
CA SER A 55 24.19 7.38 25.20
C SER A 55 24.61 7.42 23.73
N HIS A 56 23.84 6.75 22.88
CA HIS A 56 24.09 6.69 21.42
C HIS A 56 23.15 7.60 20.62
N VAL A 57 22.86 8.78 21.13
CA VAL A 57 21.91 9.72 20.53
C VAL A 57 22.31 10.08 19.08
N GLY A 58 21.43 9.78 18.15
CA GLY A 58 21.55 10.20 16.75
C GLY A 58 22.44 9.34 15.86
N LEU A 59 23.06 8.27 16.35
CA LEU A 59 23.90 7.37 15.55
C LEU A 59 23.10 6.74 14.40
N GLN A 60 21.92 6.20 14.68
CA GLN A 60 21.04 5.64 13.65
C GLN A 60 20.62 6.69 12.61
N ALA A 61 20.34 7.93 13.02
CA ALA A 61 20.00 8.99 12.08
C ALA A 61 21.18 9.38 11.17
N ARG A 62 22.42 9.33 11.68
CA ARG A 62 23.64 9.55 10.88
C ARG A 62 23.84 8.42 9.89
N LEU A 63 23.72 7.17 10.33
CA LEU A 63 23.81 5.97 9.47
C LEU A 63 22.80 6.04 8.34
N MET A 64 21.52 6.28 8.63
CA MET A 64 20.48 6.42 7.62
C MET A 64 20.75 7.59 6.65
N SER A 65 21.22 8.73 7.15
CA SER A 65 21.54 9.88 6.29
C SER A 65 22.70 9.58 5.33
N GLN A 66 23.70 8.84 5.78
CA GLN A 66 24.84 8.43 4.97
C GLN A 66 24.44 7.37 3.92
N ALA A 67 23.71 6.35 4.33
CA ALA A 67 23.27 5.28 3.46
C ALA A 67 22.32 5.78 2.36
N LEU A 68 21.33 6.61 2.71
CA LEU A 68 20.38 7.14 1.75
C LEU A 68 21.02 8.05 0.69
N ARG A 69 22.09 8.78 1.04
CA ARG A 69 22.86 9.55 0.05
C ARG A 69 23.49 8.64 -1.00
N LYS A 70 24.02 7.48 -0.58
CA LYS A 70 24.60 6.49 -1.51
C LYS A 70 23.52 5.77 -2.31
N LEU A 71 22.49 5.25 -1.61
CA LEU A 71 21.43 4.46 -2.22
C LEU A 71 20.61 5.23 -3.26
N THR A 72 20.32 6.52 -3.05
CA THR A 72 19.52 7.31 -3.98
C THR A 72 20.11 7.35 -5.38
N GLY A 73 21.42 7.55 -5.50
CA GLY A 73 22.10 7.56 -6.80
C GLY A 73 22.16 6.18 -7.47
N VAL A 74 22.30 5.12 -6.67
CA VAL A 74 22.38 3.74 -7.17
C VAL A 74 21.00 3.23 -7.59
N VAL A 75 19.99 3.43 -6.76
CA VAL A 75 18.60 3.02 -7.02
C VAL A 75 18.08 3.62 -8.33
N SER A 76 18.32 4.93 -8.55
CA SER A 76 17.93 5.59 -9.80
C SER A 76 18.63 5.03 -11.03
N LYS A 77 19.93 4.65 -10.90
CA LYS A 77 20.74 4.13 -12.01
C LYS A 77 20.33 2.71 -12.42
N PHE A 78 19.97 1.86 -11.46
CA PHE A 78 19.69 0.43 -11.69
C PHE A 78 18.20 0.11 -11.73
N ASN A 79 17.33 1.14 -11.75
CA ASN A 79 15.88 1.00 -11.85
C ASN A 79 15.27 0.00 -10.84
N CYS A 80 15.82 -0.03 -9.63
CA CYS A 80 15.36 -0.89 -8.54
C CYS A 80 14.49 -0.09 -7.56
N THR A 81 13.41 -0.67 -7.05
CA THR A 81 12.57 -0.07 -6.01
C THR A 81 13.01 -0.55 -4.64
N VAL A 82 13.33 0.39 -3.72
CA VAL A 82 13.67 0.04 -2.34
C VAL A 82 12.57 0.54 -1.40
N ILE A 83 11.96 -0.39 -0.67
CA ILE A 83 10.89 -0.12 0.29
C ILE A 83 11.45 -0.22 1.71
N PHE A 84 11.37 0.86 2.47
CA PHE A 84 11.72 0.89 3.88
C PHE A 84 10.46 0.83 4.73
N ILE A 85 10.33 -0.20 5.55
CA ILE A 85 9.29 -0.29 6.58
C ILE A 85 9.80 0.41 7.82
N ASN A 86 9.01 1.34 8.39
CA ASN A 86 9.39 2.08 9.57
C ASN A 86 8.29 2.05 10.62
N GLN A 87 8.68 2.22 11.88
CA GLN A 87 7.78 2.27 13.01
C GLN A 87 7.54 3.71 13.45
N LEU A 88 6.34 4.00 13.91
CA LEU A 88 6.01 5.24 14.58
C LEU A 88 6.33 5.12 16.07
N ARG A 89 6.90 6.19 16.62
CA ARG A 89 7.17 6.37 18.03
C ARG A 89 6.57 7.69 18.46
N GLU A 90 6.21 7.80 19.72
CA GLU A 90 5.75 9.06 20.30
C GLU A 90 6.88 9.74 21.05
N LYS A 91 7.01 11.03 20.87
CA LYS A 91 7.92 11.86 21.67
C LYS A 91 7.24 12.23 22.97
N VAL A 92 7.86 11.86 24.08
CA VAL A 92 7.41 12.27 25.40
C VAL A 92 7.60 13.79 25.56
N GLY A 93 6.61 14.48 26.15
CA GLY A 93 6.70 15.90 26.49
C GLY A 93 6.31 16.89 25.39
N VAL A 94 5.78 16.43 24.25
CA VAL A 94 5.22 17.32 23.22
C VAL A 94 3.78 17.68 23.59
N MET A 95 3.57 18.88 24.14
CA MET A 95 2.24 19.38 24.51
C MET A 95 1.43 19.93 23.31
N PHE A 96 2.10 20.37 22.23
CA PHE A 96 1.48 20.97 21.05
C PHE A 96 2.07 20.38 19.76
N GLY A 97 1.22 20.14 18.76
CA GLY A 97 1.61 19.57 17.46
C GLY A 97 1.55 18.03 17.45
N ASN A 98 2.11 17.42 16.40
CA ASN A 98 2.10 15.97 16.25
C ASN A 98 3.29 15.35 17.00
N PRO A 99 3.07 14.57 18.07
CA PRO A 99 4.13 13.89 18.82
C PRO A 99 4.78 12.74 18.06
N GLU A 100 4.16 12.27 16.98
CA GLU A 100 4.63 11.11 16.24
C GLU A 100 5.96 11.37 15.52
N THR A 101 6.88 10.46 15.69
CA THR A 101 8.18 10.47 15.02
C THR A 101 8.51 9.08 14.48
N THR A 102 9.44 9.02 13.54
CA THR A 102 9.94 7.76 12.98
C THR A 102 11.36 7.50 13.49
N THR A 103 11.75 6.23 13.60
CA THR A 103 13.14 5.83 13.87
C THR A 103 14.04 6.19 12.67
N GLY A 104 15.36 6.29 12.90
CA GLY A 104 16.34 6.63 11.85
C GLY A 104 16.34 8.10 11.41
N GLY A 105 15.71 9.01 12.20
CA GLY A 105 15.74 10.45 11.96
C GLY A 105 14.86 10.93 10.82
N ARG A 106 15.25 12.07 10.19
CA ARG A 106 14.45 12.73 9.16
C ARG A 106 14.85 12.36 7.72
N ALA A 107 15.95 11.65 7.50
CA ALA A 107 16.51 11.43 6.17
C ALA A 107 15.53 10.77 5.21
N LEU A 108 14.85 9.68 5.61
CA LEU A 108 13.84 9.03 4.78
C LEU A 108 12.71 9.95 4.33
N LYS A 109 12.30 10.92 5.17
CA LYS A 109 11.25 11.88 4.80
C LYS A 109 11.64 12.74 3.60
N PHE A 110 12.93 13.05 3.44
CA PHE A 110 13.44 13.85 2.33
C PHE A 110 13.73 13.01 1.10
N TYR A 111 14.44 11.88 1.27
CA TYR A 111 14.90 11.05 0.15
C TYR A 111 13.79 10.24 -0.51
N SER A 112 12.78 9.78 0.24
CA SER A 112 11.67 8.98 -0.31
C SER A 112 10.92 9.72 -1.42
N SER A 113 10.62 9.00 -2.51
CA SER A 113 9.73 9.47 -3.58
C SER A 113 8.26 9.35 -3.17
N ILE A 114 7.91 8.25 -2.51
CA ILE A 114 6.57 7.96 -2.00
C ILE A 114 6.65 7.71 -0.50
N ARG A 115 5.67 8.21 0.26
CA ARG A 115 5.48 7.87 1.68
C ARG A 115 4.04 7.48 1.90
N LEU A 116 3.88 6.32 2.51
CA LEU A 116 2.59 5.77 2.90
C LEU A 116 2.48 5.77 4.42
N ASP A 117 1.36 6.23 4.95
CA ASP A 117 0.97 6.10 6.35
C ASP A 117 -0.06 4.98 6.45
N VAL A 118 0.28 3.91 7.14
CA VAL A 118 -0.54 2.70 7.28
C VAL A 118 -1.08 2.65 8.70
N ARG A 119 -2.41 2.67 8.84
CA ARG A 119 -3.10 2.69 10.14
C ARG A 119 -4.18 1.63 10.20
N ARG A 120 -4.24 0.92 11.32
CA ARG A 120 -5.42 0.16 11.67
C ARG A 120 -6.52 1.13 12.13
N THR A 121 -7.70 1.04 11.51
CA THR A 121 -8.86 1.86 11.84
C THR A 121 -9.84 1.12 12.74
N GLU A 122 -10.06 -0.18 12.46
CA GLU A 122 -11.03 -0.99 13.18
C GLU A 122 -10.52 -2.43 13.32
N THR A 123 -11.00 -3.14 14.34
CA THR A 123 -10.80 -4.57 14.50
C THR A 123 -12.06 -5.30 14.06
N LEU A 124 -11.94 -6.18 13.07
CA LEU A 124 -13.05 -6.98 12.56
C LEU A 124 -13.32 -8.16 13.49
N LYS A 125 -14.59 -8.32 13.85
CA LYS A 125 -15.04 -9.40 14.74
C LYS A 125 -16.16 -10.17 14.07
N GLN A 126 -16.16 -11.49 14.26
CA GLN A 126 -17.25 -12.38 13.85
C GLN A 126 -17.57 -13.31 15.04
N ALA A 127 -18.83 -13.36 15.45
CA ALA A 127 -19.27 -14.15 16.61
C ALA A 127 -18.48 -13.90 17.91
N GLY A 128 -17.93 -12.68 18.08
CA GLY A 128 -17.12 -12.30 19.25
C GLY A 128 -15.62 -12.53 19.09
N GLU A 129 -15.19 -13.30 18.10
CA GLU A 129 -13.78 -13.54 17.81
C GLU A 129 -13.20 -12.49 16.85
N MET A 130 -11.93 -12.12 17.06
CA MET A 130 -11.20 -11.22 16.18
C MET A 130 -10.73 -11.99 14.95
N ILE A 131 -11.23 -11.62 13.77
CA ILE A 131 -10.94 -12.28 12.49
C ILE A 131 -10.00 -11.48 11.59
N GLY A 132 -9.82 -10.19 11.86
CA GLY A 132 -9.00 -9.32 11.03
C GLY A 132 -9.00 -7.87 11.50
N ASN A 133 -8.40 -7.01 10.70
CA ASN A 133 -8.36 -5.58 10.93
C ASN A 133 -8.71 -4.82 9.65
N ARG A 134 -9.51 -3.76 9.77
CA ARG A 134 -9.64 -2.76 8.72
C ARG A 134 -8.43 -1.83 8.79
N THR A 135 -7.81 -1.63 7.65
CA THR A 135 -6.57 -0.87 7.53
C THR A 135 -6.75 0.26 6.53
N ARG A 136 -6.28 1.44 6.89
CA ARG A 136 -6.24 2.60 6.01
C ARG A 136 -4.80 2.90 5.62
N ILE A 137 -4.57 3.08 4.33
CA ILE A 137 -3.33 3.62 3.78
C ILE A 137 -3.59 5.04 3.27
N LYS A 138 -2.76 5.99 3.70
CA LYS A 138 -2.77 7.36 3.20
C LYS A 138 -1.45 7.68 2.53
N VAL A 139 -1.51 8.20 1.30
CA VAL A 139 -0.33 8.68 0.58
C VAL A 139 0.01 10.07 1.09
N VAL A 140 0.98 10.17 2.01
CA VAL A 140 1.37 11.46 2.64
C VAL A 140 2.44 12.22 1.85
N LYS A 141 3.11 11.56 0.92
CA LYS A 141 4.04 12.16 -0.04
C LYS A 141 4.06 11.35 -1.31
N ASN A 142 4.01 12.01 -2.46
CA ASN A 142 4.19 11.40 -3.76
C ASN A 142 4.85 12.40 -4.70
N LYS A 143 5.95 12.00 -5.36
CA LYS A 143 6.68 12.82 -6.35
C LYS A 143 6.33 12.45 -7.79
N VAL A 144 5.62 11.34 -8.00
CA VAL A 144 5.31 10.80 -9.33
C VAL A 144 3.83 10.91 -9.70
N ALA A 145 2.96 11.21 -8.74
CA ALA A 145 1.51 11.41 -8.93
C ALA A 145 0.95 12.33 -7.84
N PRO A 146 -0.30 12.83 -7.95
CA PRO A 146 -0.93 13.63 -6.91
C PRO A 146 -0.98 12.90 -5.57
N PRO A 147 -0.49 13.52 -4.47
CA PRO A 147 -0.50 12.93 -3.13
C PRO A 147 -1.90 13.02 -2.48
N PHE A 148 -1.98 12.57 -1.24
CA PHE A 148 -3.13 12.65 -0.32
C PHE A 148 -4.31 11.73 -0.64
N LYS A 149 -4.19 10.86 -1.65
CA LYS A 149 -5.14 9.76 -1.84
C LYS A 149 -5.05 8.79 -0.67
N GLN A 150 -6.17 8.13 -0.40
CA GLN A 150 -6.26 7.08 0.63
C GLN A 150 -7.06 5.90 0.11
N ALA A 151 -6.77 4.73 0.67
CA ALA A 151 -7.51 3.49 0.44
C ALA A 151 -7.73 2.79 1.78
N GLU A 152 -8.87 2.13 1.93
CA GLU A 152 -9.18 1.30 3.08
C GLU A 152 -9.54 -0.10 2.61
N PHE A 153 -9.02 -1.11 3.31
CA PHE A 153 -9.28 -2.51 3.01
C PHE A 153 -9.13 -3.36 4.28
N ASP A 154 -9.64 -4.58 4.21
CA ASP A 154 -9.61 -5.53 5.31
C ASP A 154 -8.41 -6.47 5.17
N ILE A 155 -7.68 -6.66 6.28
CA ILE A 155 -6.64 -7.69 6.42
C ILE A 155 -7.17 -8.78 7.33
N MET A 156 -7.42 -9.95 6.76
CA MET A 156 -7.93 -11.12 7.48
C MET A 156 -6.77 -11.94 8.04
N PHE A 157 -6.86 -12.36 9.29
CA PHE A 157 -5.82 -13.18 9.92
C PHE A 157 -5.65 -14.51 9.19
N GLY A 158 -4.41 -14.86 8.88
CA GLY A 158 -4.05 -16.06 8.15
C GLY A 158 -4.39 -16.09 6.66
N LYS A 159 -5.18 -15.13 6.15
CA LYS A 159 -5.59 -15.05 4.74
C LYS A 159 -4.99 -13.85 3.99
N GLY A 160 -4.64 -12.77 4.71
CA GLY A 160 -4.15 -11.54 4.10
C GLY A 160 -5.27 -10.57 3.68
N ILE A 161 -5.03 -9.77 2.64
CA ILE A 161 -6.00 -8.77 2.16
C ILE A 161 -7.24 -9.47 1.59
N SER A 162 -8.43 -8.98 1.98
CA SER A 162 -9.73 -9.50 1.54
C SER A 162 -10.08 -8.98 0.15
N LYS A 163 -9.67 -9.68 -0.91
CA LYS A 163 -9.93 -9.29 -2.31
C LYS A 163 -11.42 -9.01 -2.57
N TYR A 164 -12.31 -9.93 -2.20
CA TYR A 164 -13.75 -9.78 -2.46
C TYR A 164 -14.40 -8.69 -1.61
N GLY A 165 -13.86 -8.41 -0.41
CA GLY A 165 -14.29 -7.28 0.39
C GLY A 165 -13.93 -5.95 -0.25
N ASP A 166 -12.76 -5.86 -0.85
CA ASP A 166 -12.25 -4.69 -1.54
C ASP A 166 -13.02 -4.44 -2.86
N ILE A 167 -13.25 -5.50 -3.65
CA ILE A 167 -14.09 -5.44 -4.86
C ILE A 167 -15.49 -4.93 -4.51
N LEU A 168 -16.12 -5.46 -3.46
CA LEU A 168 -17.48 -5.07 -3.06
C LEU A 168 -17.54 -3.59 -2.64
N ASP A 169 -16.58 -3.15 -1.82
CA ASP A 169 -16.53 -1.77 -1.33
C ASP A 169 -16.29 -0.79 -2.50
N LEU A 170 -15.32 -1.07 -3.37
CA LEU A 170 -15.02 -0.24 -4.55
C LEU A 170 -16.17 -0.25 -5.57
N ALA A 171 -16.83 -1.39 -5.81
CA ALA A 171 -17.97 -1.48 -6.71
C ALA A 171 -19.18 -0.70 -6.17
N ALA A 172 -19.37 -0.68 -4.85
CA ALA A 172 -20.42 0.11 -4.23
C ALA A 172 -20.12 1.63 -4.31
N ASP A 173 -18.87 2.02 -4.11
CA ASP A 173 -18.43 3.42 -4.24
C ASP A 173 -18.51 3.93 -5.69
N ALA A 174 -18.32 3.02 -6.66
CA ALA A 174 -18.40 3.27 -8.10
C ALA A 174 -19.82 3.11 -8.68
N ASP A 175 -20.82 2.78 -7.84
CA ASP A 175 -22.21 2.47 -8.20
C ASP A 175 -22.38 1.33 -9.24
N ILE A 176 -21.36 0.49 -9.40
CA ILE A 176 -21.40 -0.76 -10.19
C ILE A 176 -22.26 -1.79 -9.47
N ILE A 177 -22.10 -1.91 -8.15
CA ILE A 177 -22.99 -2.65 -7.26
C ILE A 177 -23.83 -1.64 -6.50
N HIS A 178 -25.13 -1.67 -6.74
CA HIS A 178 -26.06 -0.74 -6.11
C HIS A 178 -26.33 -1.14 -4.66
N LYS A 179 -26.08 -0.19 -3.72
CA LYS A 179 -26.34 -0.37 -2.29
C LYS A 179 -27.59 0.38 -1.87
N SER A 180 -28.61 -0.35 -1.43
CA SER A 180 -29.86 0.20 -0.89
C SER A 180 -30.07 -0.26 0.55
N GLY A 181 -29.78 0.62 1.51
CA GLY A 181 -29.80 0.29 2.93
C GLY A 181 -28.82 -0.84 3.26
N ALA A 182 -29.32 -1.98 3.73
CA ALA A 182 -28.52 -3.17 4.02
C ALA A 182 -28.37 -4.12 2.82
N TRP A 183 -29.03 -3.87 1.69
CA TRP A 183 -29.04 -4.73 0.53
C TRP A 183 -28.03 -4.27 -0.53
N TYR A 184 -27.37 -5.25 -1.13
CA TYR A 184 -26.52 -5.06 -2.29
C TYR A 184 -27.18 -5.74 -3.49
N ALA A 185 -27.16 -5.08 -4.66
CA ALA A 185 -27.71 -5.59 -5.91
C ALA A 185 -26.73 -5.36 -7.07
N TYR A 186 -26.63 -6.33 -7.96
CA TYR A 186 -25.88 -6.26 -9.19
C TYR A 186 -26.80 -6.60 -10.38
N ASN A 187 -26.80 -5.77 -11.42
CA ASN A 187 -27.71 -5.92 -12.59
C ASN A 187 -29.18 -6.11 -12.23
N GLY A 188 -29.66 -5.46 -11.14
CA GLY A 188 -31.04 -5.58 -10.67
C GLY A 188 -31.33 -6.78 -9.76
N GLU A 189 -30.39 -7.74 -9.64
CA GLU A 189 -30.51 -8.90 -8.76
C GLU A 189 -29.88 -8.64 -7.40
N LYS A 190 -30.55 -9.09 -6.34
CA LYS A 190 -30.02 -8.98 -4.97
C LYS A 190 -28.94 -10.02 -4.74
N ILE A 191 -27.70 -9.58 -4.46
CA ILE A 191 -26.56 -10.45 -4.20
C ILE A 191 -26.34 -10.76 -2.73
N GLY A 192 -26.91 -9.95 -1.81
CA GLY A 192 -26.82 -10.23 -0.38
C GLY A 192 -27.39 -9.14 0.50
N GLN A 193 -27.77 -9.53 1.73
CA GLN A 193 -28.11 -8.61 2.79
C GLN A 193 -26.91 -8.47 3.74
N GLY A 194 -26.37 -7.26 3.83
CA GLY A 194 -25.15 -6.97 4.59
C GLY A 194 -23.87 -7.29 3.82
N ARG A 195 -22.78 -6.64 4.25
CA ARG A 195 -21.47 -6.71 3.59
C ARG A 195 -20.90 -8.13 3.53
N GLU A 196 -20.99 -8.89 4.63
CA GLU A 196 -20.41 -10.23 4.70
C GLU A 196 -21.13 -11.25 3.79
N ASN A 197 -22.46 -11.19 3.68
CA ASN A 197 -23.20 -12.06 2.77
C ASN A 197 -22.93 -11.72 1.30
N SER A 198 -22.84 -10.43 0.97
CA SER A 198 -22.53 -9.99 -0.40
C SER A 198 -21.09 -10.33 -0.80
N LYS A 199 -20.14 -10.22 0.14
CA LYS A 199 -18.76 -10.67 -0.05
C LYS A 199 -18.69 -12.18 -0.30
N LYS A 200 -19.43 -12.98 0.48
CA LYS A 200 -19.50 -14.42 0.28
C LYS A 200 -20.11 -14.77 -1.07
N TYR A 201 -21.15 -14.05 -1.49
CA TYR A 201 -21.73 -14.23 -2.82
C TYR A 201 -20.69 -14.04 -3.93
N LEU A 202 -19.86 -12.98 -3.86
CA LEU A 202 -18.78 -12.77 -4.83
C LEU A 202 -17.68 -13.83 -4.73
N GLU A 203 -17.43 -14.40 -3.56
CA GLU A 203 -16.50 -15.51 -3.35
C GLU A 203 -17.01 -16.80 -3.99
N ASP A 204 -18.33 -17.04 -3.92
CA ASP A 204 -19.01 -18.21 -4.49
C ASP A 204 -19.25 -18.07 -6.02
N HIS A 205 -19.18 -16.83 -6.58
CA HIS A 205 -19.38 -16.51 -8.00
C HIS A 205 -18.18 -15.73 -8.58
N PRO A 206 -17.06 -16.42 -8.85
CA PRO A 206 -15.83 -15.76 -9.31
C PRO A 206 -15.96 -15.09 -10.68
N ASP A 207 -16.82 -15.56 -11.56
CA ASP A 207 -17.16 -14.99 -12.86
C ASP A 207 -17.77 -13.58 -12.72
N ILE A 208 -18.72 -13.42 -11.79
CA ILE A 208 -19.30 -12.10 -11.48
C ILE A 208 -18.25 -11.20 -10.84
N ALA A 209 -17.44 -11.74 -9.91
CA ALA A 209 -16.41 -10.97 -9.25
C ALA A 209 -15.34 -10.44 -10.24
N GLU A 210 -14.94 -11.24 -11.24
CA GLU A 210 -14.02 -10.82 -12.30
C GLU A 210 -14.63 -9.75 -13.19
N THR A 211 -15.91 -9.89 -13.58
CA THR A 211 -16.62 -8.87 -14.36
C THR A 211 -16.71 -7.54 -13.61
N VAL A 212 -17.05 -7.59 -12.32
CA VAL A 212 -17.12 -6.40 -11.46
C VAL A 212 -15.72 -5.79 -11.26
N GLU A 213 -14.68 -6.60 -11.03
CA GLU A 213 -13.29 -6.13 -10.92
C GLU A 213 -12.84 -5.43 -12.20
N HIS A 214 -13.17 -6.01 -13.38
CA HIS A 214 -12.86 -5.40 -14.67
C HIS A 214 -13.54 -4.02 -14.81
N ALA A 215 -14.84 -3.93 -14.53
CA ALA A 215 -15.59 -2.68 -14.57
C ALA A 215 -15.01 -1.61 -13.63
N ILE A 216 -14.61 -2.00 -12.40
CA ILE A 216 -13.91 -1.11 -11.48
C ILE A 216 -12.62 -0.58 -12.10
N ARG A 217 -11.78 -1.46 -12.68
CA ARG A 217 -10.50 -1.06 -13.27
C ARG A 217 -10.66 -0.11 -14.44
N VAL A 218 -11.67 -0.32 -15.28
CA VAL A 218 -12.02 0.58 -16.38
C VAL A 218 -12.44 1.94 -15.83
N GLN A 219 -13.35 1.97 -14.86
CA GLN A 219 -13.87 3.22 -14.29
C GLN A 219 -12.77 4.05 -13.60
N TYR A 220 -11.78 3.39 -13.00
CA TYR A 220 -10.61 4.08 -12.41
C TYR A 220 -9.46 4.35 -13.40
N GLY A 221 -9.66 4.05 -14.70
CA GLY A 221 -8.68 4.30 -15.77
C GLY A 221 -7.42 3.43 -15.66
N LEU A 222 -7.54 2.24 -15.08
CA LEU A 222 -6.45 1.26 -14.98
C LEU A 222 -6.44 0.28 -16.16
N LEU A 223 -7.53 0.19 -16.89
CA LEU A 223 -7.69 -0.54 -18.16
C LEU A 223 -8.40 0.36 -19.17
N GLU A 224 -8.13 0.16 -20.44
CA GLU A 224 -8.91 0.75 -21.53
C GLU A 224 -10.27 0.04 -21.61
N GLU A 225 -11.33 0.77 -21.98
CA GLU A 225 -12.63 0.14 -22.29
C GLU A 225 -12.44 -0.79 -23.48
N ASP A 226 -12.89 -2.02 -23.37
CA ASP A 226 -12.92 -2.95 -24.50
C ASP A 226 -13.82 -2.35 -25.60
N ALA A 227 -13.24 -2.13 -26.77
CA ALA A 227 -13.92 -1.47 -27.89
C ALA A 227 -15.19 -2.20 -28.39
N GLU A 228 -15.50 -3.38 -27.87
CA GLU A 228 -16.71 -4.14 -28.22
C GLU A 228 -17.98 -3.66 -27.49
N ASN A 229 -17.86 -3.02 -26.33
CA ASN A 229 -19.03 -2.47 -25.60
C ASN A 229 -19.37 -1.02 -25.95
N ALA A 230 -18.51 -0.29 -26.65
CA ALA A 230 -18.73 1.10 -27.04
C ALA A 230 -19.79 1.28 -28.14
N ASN A 231 -20.26 0.20 -28.78
CA ASN A 231 -21.20 0.29 -29.92
C ASN A 231 -22.68 0.35 -29.52
N ASN A 232 -23.06 0.21 -28.27
CA ASN A 232 -24.48 0.22 -27.87
C ASN A 232 -25.00 1.55 -27.30
N ASP A 233 -24.12 2.49 -26.93
CA ASP A 233 -24.57 3.78 -26.36
C ASP A 233 -24.31 5.01 -27.25
N CYS A 234 -23.80 4.84 -28.47
CA CYS A 234 -23.44 5.96 -29.36
C CYS A 234 -24.51 6.28 -30.43
N LEU A 235 -25.80 6.21 -30.08
CA LEU A 235 -26.90 6.64 -30.98
C LEU A 235 -27.77 7.77 -30.42
N LEU A 236 -27.27 8.62 -29.55
CA LEU A 236 -28.00 9.82 -29.16
C LEU A 236 -27.01 10.95 -28.85
N TYR A 237 -26.51 11.64 -29.85
CA TYR A 237 -26.20 13.08 -29.85
C TYR A 237 -25.44 13.45 -31.13
N THR A 238 -26.14 13.54 -32.24
CA THR A 238 -25.78 14.42 -33.34
C THR A 238 -26.73 15.60 -33.36
N SER A 239 -26.42 16.58 -32.54
CA SER A 239 -26.98 17.94 -32.69
C SER A 239 -26.07 18.70 -33.66
N PRO A 240 -26.57 19.21 -34.79
CA PRO A 240 -25.74 20.01 -35.67
C PRO A 240 -25.40 21.35 -35.04
N SER A 241 -24.11 21.67 -35.06
CA SER A 241 -23.59 22.97 -34.65
C SER A 241 -24.12 24.08 -35.55
N PRO A 242 -24.65 25.20 -35.03
CA PRO A 242 -25.12 26.33 -35.84
C PRO A 242 -23.93 27.26 -36.19
N ARG A 243 -23.07 26.85 -37.10
CA ARG A 243 -22.09 27.71 -37.77
C ARG A 243 -21.74 27.20 -39.15
N ASP A 244 -22.69 27.31 -40.06
CA ASP A 244 -22.38 27.42 -41.48
C ASP A 244 -23.55 28.12 -42.16
N THR A 245 -23.60 29.44 -41.96
CA THR A 245 -24.26 30.38 -42.84
C THR A 245 -23.44 31.65 -42.85
N ARG A 246 -22.45 31.71 -43.75
CA ARG A 246 -22.09 32.82 -44.62
C ARG A 246 -20.74 32.61 -45.27
#